data_b681e6bb42593caf0aecc84e09222cb7
#
_entry.id   b681e6bb42593caf0aecc84e09222cb7
#
_cell.length_a   1.000
_cell.length_b   1.000
_cell.length_c   1.000
_cell.angle_alpha   90.00
_cell.angle_beta   90.00
_cell.angle_gamma   90.00
#
_symmetry.space_group_name_H-M   'P 1'
#
loop_
_entity.id
_entity.type
_entity.pdbx_description
1 polymer ?
#
loop_
_entity_poly.entity_id
_entity_poly.type
_entity_poly.pdbx_seq_one_letter_code
_entity_poly.pdbx_strand_id
1 'polypeptide(L)'
;LFRSDELRKKLQHSRDTGIPLRVKYGIDPTGIDVHLGHTVPLRKIRQFQELGHQAVIIIGNYTALVGDPSGRDEARSRRLTADEVENNARDYLAQVGKVVDMSRAEVHRNGDWFGRMSFADVLSLCGRVTVAQLLTREDFAKRYREERDRKSTRLNSSHT
;
A
#
# COMPACT_ATOMS: atom_id res chain seq x y z
N LEU A 1 -4.07 3.89 -17.51
CA LEU A 1 -3.27 3.49 -18.67
C LEU A 1 -1.87 3.23 -18.20
N PHE A 2 -1.45 1.96 -18.17
CA PHE A 2 -0.08 1.61 -17.85
C PHE A 2 0.83 2.23 -18.91
N ARG A 3 1.87 2.93 -18.47
CA ARG A 3 2.92 3.42 -19.35
C ARG A 3 3.81 2.23 -19.77
N SER A 4 3.30 1.41 -20.68
CA SER A 4 4.00 0.24 -21.20
C SER A 4 5.39 0.58 -21.74
N ASP A 5 5.53 1.78 -22.32
CA ASP A 5 6.80 2.25 -22.86
C ASP A 5 7.84 2.57 -21.78
N GLU A 6 7.41 3.11 -20.64
CA GLU A 6 8.33 3.34 -19.51
C GLU A 6 8.84 2.01 -18.92
N LEU A 7 7.96 1.05 -18.72
CA LEU A 7 8.35 -0.28 -18.25
C LEU A 7 9.28 -0.97 -19.26
N ARG A 8 8.99 -0.87 -20.56
CA ARG A 8 9.84 -1.43 -21.62
C ARG A 8 11.25 -0.83 -21.57
N LYS A 9 11.36 0.48 -21.43
CA LYS A 9 12.67 1.17 -21.29
C LYS A 9 13.43 0.70 -20.05
N LYS A 10 12.76 0.55 -18.91
CA LYS A 10 13.38 0.03 -17.68
C LYS A 10 13.87 -1.40 -17.84
N LEU A 11 13.07 -2.26 -18.46
CA LEU A 11 13.46 -3.66 -18.74
C LEU A 11 14.64 -3.74 -19.72
N GLN A 12 14.64 -2.90 -20.77
CA GLN A 12 15.76 -2.82 -21.71
C GLN A 12 17.03 -2.37 -21.00
N HIS A 13 16.96 -1.30 -20.21
CA HIS A 13 18.10 -0.82 -19.42
C HIS A 13 18.64 -1.90 -18.46
N SER A 14 17.74 -2.61 -17.77
CA SER A 14 18.12 -3.72 -16.89
C SER A 14 18.86 -4.83 -17.66
N ARG A 15 18.39 -5.16 -18.87
CA ARG A 15 19.04 -6.15 -19.74
C ARG A 15 20.43 -5.69 -20.18
N ASP A 16 20.55 -4.43 -20.58
CA ASP A 16 21.79 -3.87 -21.11
C ASP A 16 22.87 -3.70 -20.03
N THR A 17 22.46 -3.41 -18.81
CA THR A 17 23.36 -3.19 -17.67
C THR A 17 23.58 -4.41 -16.78
N GLY A 18 22.74 -5.46 -16.92
CA GLY A 18 22.74 -6.59 -16.00
C GLY A 18 22.19 -6.27 -14.59
N ILE A 19 21.70 -5.06 -14.35
CA ILE A 19 21.18 -4.63 -13.03
C ILE A 19 19.70 -5.02 -12.93
N PRO A 20 19.31 -5.88 -11.97
CA PRO A 20 17.92 -6.27 -11.77
C PRO A 20 17.02 -5.09 -11.41
N LEU A 21 15.80 -5.09 -11.93
CA LEU A 21 14.77 -4.18 -11.42
C LEU A 21 14.30 -4.62 -10.03
N ARG A 22 13.99 -3.67 -9.18
CA ARG A 22 13.31 -3.90 -7.91
C ARG A 22 11.80 -3.68 -8.11
N VAL A 23 11.04 -4.76 -8.05
CA VAL A 23 9.60 -4.76 -8.28
C VAL A 23 8.87 -4.83 -6.95
N LYS A 24 8.25 -3.73 -6.55
CA LYS A 24 7.59 -3.64 -5.24
C LYS A 24 6.12 -4.01 -5.29
N TYR A 25 5.65 -4.66 -4.23
CA TYR A 25 4.25 -4.89 -3.96
C TYR A 25 3.94 -4.57 -2.49
N GLY A 26 3.03 -3.64 -2.26
CA GLY A 26 2.61 -3.24 -0.91
C GLY A 26 1.30 -3.94 -0.52
N ILE A 27 1.22 -4.37 0.74
CA ILE A 27 0.04 -5.01 1.33
C ILE A 27 -0.20 -4.41 2.71
N ASP A 28 -1.41 -3.92 2.96
CA ASP A 28 -1.86 -3.56 4.30
C ASP A 28 -2.55 -4.78 4.93
N PRO A 29 -2.04 -5.32 6.06
CA PRO A 29 -2.55 -6.53 6.68
C PRO A 29 -3.83 -6.25 7.49
N THR A 30 -4.87 -5.76 6.82
CA THR A 30 -6.15 -5.37 7.42
C THR A 30 -7.14 -6.53 7.54
N GLY A 31 -6.85 -7.67 6.93
CA GLY A 31 -7.64 -8.90 6.98
C GLY A 31 -6.74 -10.13 7.06
N ILE A 32 -7.32 -11.29 7.28
CA ILE A 32 -6.57 -12.55 7.49
C ILE A 32 -6.34 -13.29 6.16
N ASP A 33 -7.20 -13.08 5.15
CA ASP A 33 -7.23 -13.94 3.98
C ASP A 33 -6.75 -13.26 2.69
N VAL A 34 -5.83 -13.93 2.03
CA VAL A 34 -5.43 -13.64 0.65
C VAL A 34 -6.40 -14.38 -0.28
N HIS A 35 -7.35 -13.67 -0.88
CA HIS A 35 -8.26 -14.26 -1.86
C HIS A 35 -7.62 -14.32 -3.25
N LEU A 36 -8.25 -15.04 -4.18
CA LEU A 36 -7.74 -15.25 -5.55
C LEU A 36 -7.40 -13.95 -6.30
N GLY A 37 -8.11 -12.84 -6.02
CA GLY A 37 -7.78 -11.54 -6.61
C GLY A 37 -6.38 -11.05 -6.27
N HIS A 38 -5.87 -11.36 -5.08
CA HIS A 38 -4.51 -11.03 -4.68
C HIS A 38 -3.44 -11.87 -5.40
N THR A 39 -3.80 -13.06 -5.89
CA THR A 39 -2.85 -13.92 -6.59
C THR A 39 -2.44 -13.36 -7.94
N VAL A 40 -3.27 -12.53 -8.57
CA VAL A 40 -2.98 -11.92 -9.88
C VAL A 40 -1.70 -11.07 -9.83
N PRO A 41 -1.59 -10.04 -8.96
CA PRO A 41 -0.35 -9.29 -8.83
C PRO A 41 0.80 -10.13 -8.27
N LEU A 42 0.56 -11.08 -7.36
CA LEU A 42 1.60 -11.95 -6.82
C LEU A 42 2.23 -12.85 -7.90
N ARG A 43 1.42 -13.42 -8.80
CA ARG A 43 1.93 -14.16 -9.97
C ARG A 43 2.77 -13.27 -10.89
N LYS A 44 2.41 -11.99 -11.01
CA LYS A 44 3.22 -11.03 -11.77
C LYS A 44 4.58 -10.80 -11.11
N ILE A 45 4.62 -10.64 -9.78
CA ILE A 45 5.88 -10.56 -9.02
C ILE A 45 6.72 -11.82 -9.24
N ARG A 46 6.11 -13.02 -9.18
CA ARG A 46 6.80 -14.29 -9.46
C ARG A 46 7.41 -14.31 -10.84
N GLN A 47 6.69 -13.88 -11.88
CA GLN A 47 7.23 -13.78 -13.24
C GLN A 47 8.45 -12.86 -13.32
N PHE A 48 8.46 -11.74 -12.60
CA PHE A 48 9.64 -10.88 -12.53
C PHE A 48 10.82 -11.57 -11.84
N GLN A 49 10.58 -12.35 -10.79
CA GLN A 49 11.64 -13.14 -10.14
C GLN A 49 12.21 -14.21 -11.09
N GLU A 50 11.38 -14.87 -11.88
CA GLU A 50 11.80 -15.87 -12.88
C GLU A 50 12.65 -15.24 -13.98
N LEU A 51 12.43 -13.96 -14.28
CA LEU A 51 13.26 -13.16 -15.19
C LEU A 51 14.52 -12.56 -14.53
N GLY A 52 14.81 -12.92 -13.28
CA GLY A 52 16.01 -12.47 -12.56
C GLY A 52 15.87 -11.13 -11.86
N HIS A 53 14.67 -10.58 -11.76
CA HIS A 53 14.43 -9.32 -11.04
C HIS A 53 14.17 -9.54 -9.55
N GLN A 54 14.38 -8.49 -8.75
CA GLN A 54 14.24 -8.51 -7.31
C GLN A 54 12.79 -8.20 -6.89
N ALA A 55 12.14 -9.14 -6.19
CA ALA A 55 10.86 -8.88 -5.54
C ALA A 55 11.05 -8.10 -4.23
N VAL A 56 10.21 -7.10 -4.00
CA VAL A 56 10.20 -6.28 -2.77
C VAL A 56 8.78 -6.26 -2.23
N ILE A 57 8.55 -6.95 -1.11
CA ILE A 57 7.26 -6.97 -0.44
C ILE A 57 7.28 -5.93 0.68
N ILE A 58 6.31 -5.04 0.66
CA ILE A 58 6.16 -3.99 1.68
C ILE A 58 4.92 -4.29 2.50
N ILE A 59 5.10 -4.56 3.77
CA ILE A 59 4.00 -4.71 4.73
C ILE A 59 3.66 -3.34 5.30
N GLY A 60 2.41 -2.93 5.10
CA GLY A 60 1.86 -1.67 5.59
C GLY A 60 1.44 -1.76 7.06
N ASN A 61 2.35 -2.17 7.94
CA ASN A 61 2.01 -2.34 9.36
C ASN A 61 1.68 -1.01 10.06
N TYR A 62 2.25 0.10 9.63
CA TYR A 62 1.92 1.42 10.16
C TYR A 62 0.62 1.97 9.54
N THR A 63 0.48 1.85 8.23
CA THR A 63 -0.71 2.33 7.51
C THR A 63 -1.97 1.56 7.88
N ALA A 64 -1.86 0.27 8.19
CA ALA A 64 -2.97 -0.53 8.68
C ALA A 64 -3.55 -0.04 10.02
N LEU A 65 -2.71 0.54 10.90
CA LEU A 65 -3.16 1.15 12.17
C LEU A 65 -3.93 2.46 11.96
N VAL A 66 -3.59 3.20 10.90
CA VAL A 66 -4.28 4.46 10.55
C VAL A 66 -5.61 4.16 9.87
N GLY A 67 -5.68 3.09 9.13
CA GLY A 67 -6.81 2.69 8.29
C GLY A 67 -6.74 3.32 6.89
N ASP A 68 -7.12 2.53 5.89
CA ASP A 68 -7.16 3.01 4.51
C ASP A 68 -8.39 3.89 4.28
N PRO A 69 -8.21 5.18 3.95
CA PRO A 69 -9.32 6.05 3.63
C PRO A 69 -10.06 5.67 2.33
N SER A 70 -9.46 4.87 1.45
CA SER A 70 -10.08 4.40 0.21
C SER A 70 -10.92 3.12 0.40
N GLY A 71 -10.85 2.48 1.57
CA GLY A 71 -11.60 1.27 1.90
C GLY A 71 -13.09 1.48 2.11
N ARG A 72 -13.85 0.38 2.15
CA ARG A 72 -15.28 0.38 2.45
C ARG A 72 -15.53 0.88 3.88
N ASP A 73 -16.61 1.62 4.09
CA ASP A 73 -16.95 2.25 5.38
C ASP A 73 -17.01 1.25 6.55
N GLU A 74 -17.35 -0.01 6.29
CA GLU A 74 -17.38 -1.09 7.28
C GLU A 74 -15.98 -1.48 7.82
N ALA A 75 -14.92 -1.35 7.01
CA ALA A 75 -13.55 -1.65 7.43
C ALA A 75 -12.97 -0.60 8.40
N ARG A 76 -13.63 0.54 8.57
CA ARG A 76 -13.22 1.63 9.45
C ARG A 76 -13.78 1.54 10.87
N SER A 77 -14.77 0.68 11.09
CA SER A 77 -15.47 0.62 12.38
C SER A 77 -14.60 0.08 13.51
N ARG A 78 -13.57 -0.72 13.18
CA ARG A 78 -12.64 -1.27 14.16
C ARG A 78 -11.20 -0.95 13.78
N ARG A 79 -10.50 -0.24 14.64
CA ARG A 79 -9.06 -0.08 14.54
C ARG A 79 -8.36 -1.36 15.01
N LEU A 80 -7.45 -1.85 14.20
CA LEU A 80 -6.61 -2.98 14.57
C LEU A 80 -5.58 -2.54 15.62
N THR A 81 -5.26 -3.44 16.53
CA THR A 81 -4.11 -3.28 17.43
C THR A 81 -2.80 -3.62 16.71
N ALA A 82 -1.67 -3.18 17.27
CA ALA A 82 -0.36 -3.49 16.70
C ALA A 82 -0.11 -5.00 16.63
N ASP A 83 -0.54 -5.75 17.65
CA ASP A 83 -0.40 -7.22 17.71
C ASP A 83 -1.26 -7.92 16.65
N GLU A 84 -2.48 -7.45 16.44
CA GLU A 84 -3.36 -7.96 15.38
C GLU A 84 -2.73 -7.72 13.99
N VAL A 85 -2.20 -6.53 13.75
CA VAL A 85 -1.53 -6.18 12.49
C VAL A 85 -0.30 -7.06 12.26
N GLU A 86 0.52 -7.30 13.29
CA GLU A 86 1.71 -8.15 13.15
C GLU A 86 1.35 -9.63 12.95
N ASN A 87 0.31 -10.13 13.61
CA ASN A 87 -0.21 -11.48 13.38
C ASN A 87 -0.72 -11.64 11.95
N ASN A 88 -1.57 -10.71 11.50
CA ASN A 88 -2.06 -10.69 10.12
C ASN A 88 -0.91 -10.61 9.11
N ALA A 89 0.12 -9.80 9.38
CA ALA A 89 1.29 -9.68 8.51
C ALA A 89 2.03 -11.00 8.34
N ARG A 90 2.19 -11.78 9.43
CA ARG A 90 2.80 -13.13 9.37
C ARG A 90 1.98 -14.08 8.51
N ASP A 91 0.66 -14.09 8.70
CA ASP A 91 -0.24 -14.93 7.93
C ASP A 91 -0.24 -14.54 6.44
N TYR A 92 -0.22 -13.24 6.14
CA TYR A 92 -0.08 -12.74 4.77
C TYR A 92 1.23 -13.21 4.12
N LEU A 93 2.35 -13.05 4.81
CA LEU A 93 3.65 -13.47 4.28
C LEU A 93 3.70 -14.99 4.02
N ALA A 94 3.11 -15.79 4.91
CA ALA A 94 3.00 -17.24 4.72
C ALA A 94 2.16 -17.60 3.47
N GLN A 95 1.07 -16.86 3.23
CA GLN A 95 0.22 -17.07 2.06
C GLN A 95 0.90 -16.54 0.77
N VAL A 96 1.55 -15.37 0.82
CA VAL A 96 2.34 -14.81 -0.29
C VAL A 96 3.44 -15.77 -0.70
N GLY A 97 4.08 -16.41 0.25
CA GLY A 97 5.15 -17.40 0.03
C GLY A 97 4.72 -18.66 -0.74
N LYS A 98 3.42 -18.91 -0.88
CA LYS A 98 2.92 -19.98 -1.75
C LYS A 98 3.02 -19.64 -3.25
N VAL A 99 3.19 -18.37 -3.58
CA VAL A 99 3.26 -17.87 -4.96
C VAL A 99 4.62 -17.25 -5.26
N VAL A 100 5.09 -16.38 -4.37
CA VAL A 100 6.36 -15.65 -4.49
C VAL A 100 7.47 -16.42 -3.80
N ASP A 101 8.64 -16.49 -4.41
CA ASP A 101 9.82 -17.07 -3.79
C ASP A 101 10.36 -16.12 -2.73
N MET A 102 10.03 -16.40 -1.46
CA MET A 102 10.40 -15.55 -0.34
C MET A 102 11.89 -15.59 -0.01
N SER A 103 12.61 -16.65 -0.41
CA SER A 103 14.07 -16.73 -0.24
C SER A 103 14.83 -15.72 -1.11
N ARG A 104 14.16 -15.26 -2.16
CA ARG A 104 14.66 -14.29 -3.14
C ARG A 104 13.88 -12.96 -3.10
N ALA A 105 13.18 -12.69 -2.02
CA ALA A 105 12.39 -11.47 -1.85
C ALA A 105 12.94 -10.64 -0.67
N GLU A 106 12.95 -9.32 -0.85
CA GLU A 106 13.12 -8.40 0.26
C GLU A 106 11.76 -8.18 0.92
N VAL A 107 11.73 -8.18 2.25
CA VAL A 107 10.52 -7.86 3.02
C VAL A 107 10.80 -6.64 3.89
N HIS A 108 10.00 -5.61 3.72
CA HIS A 108 10.09 -4.36 4.49
C HIS A 108 8.77 -4.08 5.21
N ARG A 109 8.85 -3.41 6.33
CA ARG A 109 7.70 -2.86 7.06
C ARG A 109 7.69 -1.34 6.93
N ASN A 110 6.56 -0.75 6.54
CA ASN A 110 6.52 0.70 6.38
C ASN A 110 6.63 1.46 7.71
N GLY A 111 6.38 0.80 8.85
CA GLY A 111 6.66 1.35 10.16
C GLY A 111 8.14 1.69 10.41
N ASP A 112 9.06 1.01 9.70
CA ASP A 112 10.51 1.25 9.86
C ASP A 112 10.92 2.66 9.45
N TRP A 113 10.20 3.28 8.53
CA TRP A 113 10.43 4.68 8.13
C TRP A 113 9.36 5.64 8.65
N PHE A 114 8.07 5.29 8.63
CA PHE A 114 7.03 6.18 9.13
C PHE A 114 7.14 6.43 10.64
N GLY A 115 7.52 5.43 11.42
CA GLY A 115 7.70 5.58 12.86
C GLY A 115 8.86 6.51 13.26
N ARG A 116 9.76 6.81 12.34
CA ARG A 116 10.89 7.73 12.55
C ARG A 116 10.63 9.14 12.03
N MET A 117 9.57 9.35 11.25
CA MET A 117 9.24 10.66 10.70
C MET A 117 8.80 11.60 11.81
N SER A 118 9.41 12.76 11.87
CA SER A 118 8.95 13.86 12.70
C SER A 118 7.70 14.51 12.09
N PHE A 119 6.97 15.27 12.91
CA PHE A 119 5.84 16.05 12.39
C PHE A 119 6.27 17.06 11.30
N ALA A 120 7.47 17.62 11.42
CA ALA A 120 8.03 18.52 10.41
C ALA A 120 8.24 17.80 9.06
N ASP A 121 8.70 16.52 9.08
CA ASP A 121 8.84 15.71 7.87
C ASP A 121 7.48 15.46 7.22
N VAL A 122 6.47 15.17 8.01
CA VAL A 122 5.08 14.99 7.53
C VAL A 122 4.55 16.27 6.88
N LEU A 123 4.73 17.42 7.50
CA LEU A 123 4.34 18.72 6.92
C LEU A 123 5.08 18.99 5.61
N SER A 124 6.39 18.73 5.57
CA SER A 124 7.19 18.86 4.35
C SER A 124 6.68 17.95 3.23
N LEU A 125 6.30 16.71 3.55
CA LEU A 125 5.73 15.77 2.60
C LEU A 125 4.37 16.26 2.08
N CYS A 126 3.49 16.73 2.98
CA CYS A 126 2.18 17.29 2.62
C CYS A 126 2.33 18.51 1.70
N GLY A 127 3.34 19.36 1.92
CA GLY A 127 3.61 20.52 1.08
C GLY A 127 4.02 20.21 -0.36
N ARG A 128 4.37 18.95 -0.67
CA ARG A 128 4.73 18.51 -2.03
C ARG A 128 3.53 18.17 -2.90
N VAL A 129 2.35 18.07 -2.31
CA VAL A 129 1.13 17.63 -3.02
C VAL A 129 0.04 18.66 -2.81
N THR A 130 -0.54 19.18 -3.88
CA THR A 130 -1.68 20.10 -3.81
C THR A 130 -2.99 19.32 -3.68
N VAL A 131 -4.01 19.95 -3.11
CA VAL A 131 -5.39 19.38 -3.06
C VAL A 131 -5.88 19.04 -4.47
N ALA A 132 -5.60 19.90 -5.46
CA ALA A 132 -5.96 19.62 -6.85
C ALA A 132 -5.32 18.32 -7.37
N GLN A 133 -4.04 18.08 -7.06
CA GLN A 133 -3.37 16.83 -7.43
C GLN A 133 -3.97 15.61 -6.72
N LEU A 134 -4.35 15.73 -5.45
CA LEU A 134 -5.05 14.64 -4.73
C LEU A 134 -6.39 14.33 -5.40
N LEU A 135 -7.16 15.35 -5.78
CA LEU A 135 -8.46 15.19 -6.42
C LEU A 135 -8.40 14.70 -7.88
N THR A 136 -7.20 14.58 -8.49
CA THR A 136 -7.06 13.88 -9.78
C THR A 136 -7.18 12.35 -9.64
N ARG A 137 -7.02 11.81 -8.44
CA ARG A 137 -7.26 10.39 -8.18
C ARG A 137 -8.76 10.14 -8.11
N GLU A 138 -9.22 9.13 -8.84
CA GLU A 138 -10.65 8.84 -9.00
C GLU A 138 -11.34 8.54 -7.67
N ASP A 139 -10.68 7.80 -6.77
CA ASP A 139 -11.18 7.47 -5.43
C ASP A 139 -11.43 8.72 -4.58
N PHE A 140 -10.47 9.65 -4.53
CA PHE A 140 -10.62 10.92 -3.80
C PHE A 140 -11.64 11.84 -4.46
N ALA A 141 -11.63 11.96 -5.79
CA ALA A 141 -12.59 12.76 -6.53
C ALA A 141 -14.03 12.27 -6.31
N LYS A 142 -14.23 10.96 -6.30
CA LYS A 142 -15.54 10.34 -6.04
C LYS A 142 -16.03 10.67 -4.64
N ARG A 143 -15.21 10.44 -3.62
CA ARG A 143 -15.55 10.71 -2.22
C ARG A 143 -15.82 12.20 -1.96
N TYR A 144 -15.05 13.07 -2.59
CA TYR A 144 -15.28 14.52 -2.51
C TYR A 144 -16.64 14.91 -3.09
N ARG A 145 -17.03 14.37 -4.26
CA ARG A 145 -18.32 14.62 -4.91
C ARG A 145 -19.50 14.05 -4.11
N GLU A 146 -19.33 12.86 -3.53
CA GLU A 146 -20.36 12.18 -2.75
C GLU A 146 -20.44 12.69 -1.30
N GLU A 147 -19.65 13.70 -0.95
CA GLU A 147 -19.55 14.24 0.40
C GLU A 147 -19.27 13.19 1.49
N ARG A 148 -18.78 12.01 1.08
CA ARG A 148 -18.38 10.95 1.98
C ARG A 148 -17.19 11.42 2.80
N ASP A 149 -17.15 11.03 4.07
CA ASP A 149 -16.09 11.38 5.03
C ASP A 149 -15.92 12.88 5.34
N ARG A 150 -16.85 13.72 4.92
CA ARG A 150 -17.04 14.94 5.67
C ARG A 150 -17.41 14.51 7.09
N LYS A 151 -16.42 14.39 7.97
CA LYS A 151 -16.68 14.42 9.39
C LYS A 151 -17.41 15.73 9.59
N SER A 152 -18.76 15.65 9.55
CA SER A 152 -19.53 16.76 10.04
C SER A 152 -19.06 16.93 11.47
N THR A 153 -18.34 17.96 11.76
CA THR A 153 -18.36 18.61 13.05
C THR A 153 -19.79 19.12 13.23
N ARG A 154 -20.74 18.21 13.29
CA ARG A 154 -21.94 18.43 14.05
C ARG A 154 -21.43 18.46 15.49
N LEU A 155 -20.96 19.61 15.91
CA LEU A 155 -21.08 20.01 17.26
C LEU A 155 -22.52 19.63 17.62
N ASN A 156 -22.68 18.60 18.45
CA ASN A 156 -23.94 18.30 19.06
C ASN A 156 -24.32 19.56 19.88
N SER A 157 -25.04 20.45 19.24
CA SER A 157 -25.75 21.54 19.92
C SER A 157 -27.02 20.99 20.57
N SER A 158 -26.89 19.88 21.30
CA SER A 158 -27.92 19.36 22.18
C SER A 158 -27.45 19.46 23.62
N HIS A 159 -27.22 20.71 24.03
CA HIS A 159 -27.26 21.11 25.41
C HIS A 159 -28.07 22.42 25.48
N THR A 160 -29.35 22.25 25.49
CA THR A 160 -30.31 23.14 26.19
C THR A 160 -31.35 22.24 26.81
#